data_6f633d9424c4b8c7f3bb321f9fca09d7
#
_entry.id   6f633d9424c4b8c7f3bb321f9fca09d7
#
_cell.length_a   1.000
_cell.length_b   1.000
_cell.length_c   1.000
_cell.angle_alpha   90.00
_cell.angle_beta   90.00
_cell.angle_gamma   90.00
#
_symmetry.space_group_name_H-M   'P 1'
#
loop_
_entity.id
_entity.type
_entity.pdbx_description
1 polymer ?
#
loop_
_entity_poly.entity_id
_entity_poly.type
_entity_poly.pdbx_seq_one_letter_code
_entity_poly.pdbx_strand_id
1 'polypeptide(L)'
;MPKTRRQYAGGAVASTLTSSVAASGVSTFNIVANTGWPSSAGVPLFVVVSPQTSSEEKMSVTISGTTLTVVSRGVDGTTAASHSSGATIYPVFTATDADEANELTAKYATQGSIVYQGASTFTELGIGTSGYPLVAGASAPAYSQLTATGIADGAVT
;
A
#
# COMPACT_ATOMS: atom_id res chain seq x y z
N MET A 1 -3.14 -4.39 -9.25
CA MET A 1 -1.84 -3.65 -9.25
C MET A 1 -1.04 -4.13 -8.06
N PRO A 2 0.29 -4.21 -8.15
CA PRO A 2 1.12 -4.49 -6.98
C PRO A 2 0.82 -3.47 -5.88
N LYS A 3 0.85 -3.89 -4.63
CA LYS A 3 0.67 -2.97 -3.50
C LYS A 3 1.84 -2.00 -3.45
N THR A 4 1.55 -0.72 -3.30
CA THR A 4 2.58 0.31 -3.18
C THR A 4 3.00 0.41 -1.72
N ARG A 5 4.30 0.21 -1.48
CA ARG A 5 4.85 0.42 -0.13
C ARG A 5 4.65 1.87 0.28
N ARG A 6 4.07 2.09 1.45
CA ARG A 6 3.93 3.41 2.07
C ARG A 6 4.99 3.65 3.13
N GLN A 7 5.20 4.90 3.44
CA GLN A 7 6.14 5.30 4.49
C GLN A 7 5.39 5.68 5.76
N TYR A 8 5.99 5.32 6.87
CA TYR A 8 5.52 5.66 8.20
C TYR A 8 6.65 6.28 9.01
N ALA A 9 6.34 7.26 9.83
CA ALA A 9 7.27 7.87 10.78
C ALA A 9 6.58 8.14 12.09
N GLY A 10 6.93 7.38 13.13
CA GLY A 10 6.34 7.51 14.46
C GLY A 10 6.67 8.82 15.18
N GLY A 11 7.72 9.53 14.73
CA GLY A 11 8.13 10.83 15.28
C GLY A 11 7.60 12.04 14.52
N ALA A 12 6.63 11.87 13.61
CA ALA A 12 6.08 12.98 12.84
C ALA A 12 5.32 13.97 13.73
N VAL A 13 5.70 15.24 13.64
CA VAL A 13 5.03 16.35 14.34
C VAL A 13 3.94 16.90 13.42
N ALA A 14 2.78 17.24 13.98
CA ALA A 14 1.72 17.93 13.24
C ALA A 14 2.24 19.24 12.67
N SER A 15 1.80 19.55 11.46
CA SER A 15 2.09 20.79 10.74
C SER A 15 0.80 21.52 10.38
N THR A 16 0.92 22.60 9.63
CA THR A 16 -0.24 23.34 9.11
C THR A 16 -0.04 23.68 7.64
N LEU A 17 -1.14 23.87 6.92
CA LEU A 17 -1.12 24.33 5.54
C LEU A 17 -0.63 25.78 5.45
N THR A 18 0.27 26.07 4.51
CA THR A 18 0.74 27.45 4.27
C THR A 18 -0.30 28.32 3.53
N SER A 19 -1.18 27.69 2.77
CA SER A 19 -2.24 28.34 1.99
C SER A 19 -3.49 27.45 1.96
N SER A 20 -4.62 28.02 1.53
CA SER A 20 -5.85 27.24 1.33
C SER A 20 -5.67 26.18 0.23
N VAL A 21 -6.34 25.06 0.40
CA VAL A 21 -6.39 23.93 -0.54
C VAL A 21 -7.84 23.74 -0.96
N ALA A 22 -8.14 23.90 -2.25
CA ALA A 22 -9.50 23.71 -2.77
C ALA A 22 -9.88 22.22 -2.79
N ALA A 23 -11.19 21.93 -2.80
CA ALA A 23 -11.70 20.54 -2.85
C ALA A 23 -11.30 19.79 -4.12
N SER A 24 -10.99 20.48 -5.22
CA SER A 24 -10.62 19.88 -6.51
C SER A 24 -9.52 20.69 -7.21
N GLY A 25 -8.89 20.09 -8.23
CA GLY A 25 -7.91 20.76 -9.09
C GLY A 25 -6.55 21.05 -8.44
N VAL A 26 -6.30 20.56 -7.23
CA VAL A 26 -5.01 20.77 -6.54
C VAL A 26 -4.12 19.57 -6.76
N SER A 27 -2.97 19.79 -7.36
CA SER A 27 -1.93 18.76 -7.58
C SER A 27 -0.82 18.82 -6.53
N THR A 28 -0.54 20.02 -6.00
CA THR A 28 0.50 20.24 -4.98
C THR A 28 0.05 21.29 -3.97
N PHE A 29 0.55 21.18 -2.73
CA PHE A 29 0.40 22.20 -1.69
C PHE A 29 1.57 22.13 -0.71
N ASN A 30 1.73 23.17 0.11
CA ASN A 30 2.84 23.29 1.04
C ASN A 30 2.38 23.28 2.50
N ILE A 31 3.26 22.76 3.36
CA ILE A 31 3.12 22.79 4.81
C ILE A 31 4.23 23.62 5.44
N VAL A 32 3.98 24.09 6.66
CA VAL A 32 4.93 24.97 7.37
C VAL A 32 6.21 24.24 7.75
N ALA A 33 6.11 22.98 8.18
CA ALA A 33 7.25 22.18 8.59
C ALA A 33 6.96 20.68 8.37
N ASN A 34 8.02 19.88 8.26
CA ASN A 34 7.94 18.43 8.07
C ASN A 34 8.79 17.66 9.10
N THR A 35 8.90 18.16 10.32
CA THR A 35 9.72 17.58 11.38
C THR A 35 9.29 16.14 11.68
N GLY A 36 10.20 15.21 11.50
CA GLY A 36 9.96 13.78 11.71
C GLY A 36 9.05 13.10 10.67
N TRP A 37 8.66 13.80 9.60
CA TRP A 37 7.89 13.22 8.51
C TRP A 37 8.76 12.30 7.64
N PRO A 38 8.14 11.32 6.95
CA PRO A 38 8.85 10.54 5.95
C PRO A 38 9.46 11.44 4.88
N SER A 39 10.66 11.09 4.40
CA SER A 39 11.44 11.97 3.50
C SER A 39 11.81 11.32 2.15
N SER A 40 11.46 10.05 1.92
CA SER A 40 11.81 9.41 0.65
C SER A 40 10.92 9.91 -0.48
N ALA A 41 11.50 10.64 -1.40
CA ALA A 41 10.82 11.14 -2.58
C ALA A 41 10.16 10.01 -3.39
N GLY A 42 8.94 10.24 -3.84
CA GLY A 42 8.19 9.30 -4.70
C GLY A 42 7.51 8.13 -3.98
N VAL A 43 7.76 7.92 -2.69
CA VAL A 43 7.02 6.90 -1.91
C VAL A 43 5.84 7.58 -1.21
N PRO A 44 4.59 7.11 -1.45
CA PRO A 44 3.42 7.74 -0.87
C PRO A 44 3.31 7.51 0.64
N LEU A 45 2.63 8.45 1.29
CA LEU A 45 2.17 8.36 2.68
C LEU A 45 0.73 8.85 2.75
N PHE A 46 0.00 8.44 3.77
CA PHE A 46 -1.29 9.04 4.07
C PHE A 46 -1.14 10.19 5.05
N VAL A 47 -1.88 11.25 4.79
CA VAL A 47 -2.02 12.41 5.69
C VAL A 47 -3.48 12.66 5.98
N VAL A 48 -3.78 13.20 7.15
CA VAL A 48 -5.11 13.75 7.49
C VAL A 48 -5.01 15.25 7.56
N VAL A 49 -5.96 15.93 6.95
CA VAL A 49 -6.11 17.39 6.99
C VAL A 49 -7.40 17.74 7.72
N SER A 50 -7.37 18.78 8.54
CA SER A 50 -8.50 19.23 9.39
C SER A 50 -9.09 18.08 10.24
N PRO A 51 -8.26 17.34 11.00
CA PRO A 51 -8.71 16.16 11.74
C PRO A 51 -9.81 16.51 12.74
N GLN A 52 -10.74 15.56 12.95
CA GLN A 52 -11.86 15.68 13.88
C GLN A 52 -12.81 16.87 13.60
N THR A 53 -12.88 17.32 12.36
CA THR A 53 -13.83 18.31 11.90
C THR A 53 -14.77 17.74 10.84
N SER A 54 -15.82 18.46 10.49
CA SER A 54 -16.71 18.07 9.36
C SER A 54 -16.00 18.13 7.99
N SER A 55 -14.82 18.75 7.92
CA SER A 55 -13.98 18.86 6.73
C SER A 55 -12.77 17.92 6.81
N GLU A 56 -12.77 16.94 7.72
CA GLU A 56 -11.68 15.98 7.79
C GLU A 56 -11.50 15.27 6.45
N GLU A 57 -10.29 15.30 5.94
CA GLU A 57 -9.95 14.60 4.72
C GLU A 57 -8.64 13.83 4.89
N LYS A 58 -8.61 12.58 4.44
CA LYS A 58 -7.40 11.81 4.27
C LYS A 58 -6.98 11.82 2.81
N MET A 59 -5.68 12.00 2.58
CA MET A 59 -5.08 12.07 1.25
C MET A 59 -3.89 11.13 1.16
N SER A 60 -3.70 10.50 0.00
CA SER A 60 -2.43 9.89 -0.36
C SER A 60 -1.58 10.95 -1.04
N VAL A 61 -0.38 11.17 -0.54
CA VAL A 61 0.55 12.20 -1.03
C VAL A 61 1.98 11.65 -1.10
N THR A 62 2.82 12.28 -1.92
CA THR A 62 4.27 12.16 -1.81
C THR A 62 4.84 13.47 -1.29
N ILE A 63 6.01 13.44 -0.65
CA ILE A 63 6.62 14.62 -0.04
C ILE A 63 8.02 14.88 -0.57
N SER A 64 8.36 16.17 -0.77
CA SER A 64 9.70 16.65 -1.06
C SER A 64 9.91 17.97 -0.31
N GLY A 65 10.76 17.96 0.70
CA GLY A 65 10.85 19.07 1.64
C GLY A 65 9.51 19.33 2.31
N THR A 66 8.98 20.56 2.19
CA THR A 66 7.66 20.93 2.71
C THR A 66 6.55 20.91 1.63
N THR A 67 6.87 20.49 0.42
CA THR A 67 5.90 20.37 -0.68
C THR A 67 5.30 18.98 -0.73
N LEU A 68 3.98 18.86 -0.70
CA LEU A 68 3.25 17.64 -0.88
C LEU A 68 2.64 17.61 -2.28
N THR A 69 2.84 16.48 -2.99
CA THR A 69 2.19 16.20 -4.27
C THR A 69 1.05 15.22 -4.04
N VAL A 70 -0.14 15.59 -4.48
CA VAL A 70 -1.35 14.78 -4.30
C VAL A 70 -1.33 13.58 -5.25
N VAL A 71 -1.46 12.39 -4.70
CA VAL A 71 -1.67 11.14 -5.44
C VAL A 71 -3.17 10.84 -5.53
N SER A 72 -3.88 10.93 -4.42
CA SER A 72 -5.34 10.81 -4.38
C SER A 72 -5.92 11.55 -3.17
N ARG A 73 -7.16 12.00 -3.32
CA ARG A 73 -7.93 12.75 -2.32
C ARG A 73 -9.13 11.95 -1.83
N GLY A 74 -9.62 12.30 -0.65
CA GLY A 74 -10.82 11.68 -0.10
C GLY A 74 -10.69 10.17 0.07
N VAL A 75 -9.54 9.68 0.52
CA VAL A 75 -9.26 8.26 0.73
C VAL A 75 -9.76 7.78 2.10
N ASP A 76 -9.76 6.47 2.32
CA ASP A 76 -10.04 5.83 3.60
C ASP A 76 -11.37 6.28 4.23
N GLY A 77 -12.43 6.34 3.40
CA GLY A 77 -13.80 6.68 3.83
C GLY A 77 -14.08 8.17 4.00
N THR A 78 -13.12 9.05 3.68
CA THR A 78 -13.33 10.51 3.67
C THR A 78 -13.69 11.02 2.28
N THR A 79 -14.09 12.28 2.18
CA THR A 79 -14.37 12.96 0.90
C THR A 79 -13.45 14.16 0.74
N ALA A 80 -13.11 14.49 -0.52
CA ALA A 80 -12.31 15.67 -0.81
C ALA A 80 -13.04 16.93 -0.37
N ALA A 81 -12.38 17.76 0.43
CA ALA A 81 -12.93 18.99 1.03
C ALA A 81 -12.00 20.19 0.78
N SER A 82 -12.52 21.40 0.95
CA SER A 82 -11.70 22.60 0.98
C SER A 82 -11.12 22.81 2.37
N HIS A 83 -9.84 23.19 2.43
CA HIS A 83 -9.13 23.47 3.68
C HIS A 83 -8.58 24.89 3.66
N SER A 84 -8.72 25.59 4.77
CA SER A 84 -8.16 26.94 4.93
C SER A 84 -6.65 26.88 5.17
N SER A 85 -5.96 27.98 4.88
CA SER A 85 -4.61 28.23 5.38
C SER A 85 -4.57 28.06 6.91
N GLY A 86 -3.51 27.43 7.43
CA GLY A 86 -3.39 27.12 8.85
C GLY A 86 -4.11 25.84 9.30
N ALA A 87 -4.86 25.17 8.44
CA ALA A 87 -5.47 23.87 8.78
C ALA A 87 -4.41 22.86 9.20
N THR A 88 -4.67 22.15 10.28
CA THR A 88 -3.77 21.10 10.80
C THR A 88 -3.66 19.95 9.83
N ILE A 89 -2.44 19.42 9.67
CA ILE A 89 -2.13 18.26 8.85
C ILE A 89 -1.04 17.43 9.52
N TYR A 90 -1.16 16.09 9.46
CA TYR A 90 -0.10 15.18 9.89
C TYR A 90 -0.22 13.81 9.19
N PRO A 91 0.88 13.03 9.11
CA PRO A 91 0.84 11.66 8.63
C PRO A 91 -0.03 10.78 9.51
N VAL A 92 -0.78 9.85 8.89
CA VAL A 92 -1.71 8.97 9.59
C VAL A 92 -1.58 7.55 9.08
N PHE A 93 -1.76 6.57 9.98
CA PHE A 93 -2.00 5.16 9.64
C PHE A 93 -3.50 4.96 9.44
N THR A 94 -3.88 4.39 8.31
CA THR A 94 -5.28 4.30 7.87
C THR A 94 -5.83 2.88 7.97
N ALA A 95 -7.16 2.71 7.86
CA ALA A 95 -7.77 1.39 7.73
C ALA A 95 -7.25 0.66 6.48
N THR A 96 -7.06 1.38 5.38
CA THR A 96 -6.45 0.84 4.16
C THR A 96 -5.05 0.26 4.42
N ASP A 97 -4.22 0.93 5.23
CA ASP A 97 -2.89 0.41 5.60
C ASP A 97 -3.00 -0.85 6.45
N ALA A 98 -3.95 -0.88 7.39
CA ALA A 98 -4.19 -2.03 8.24
C ALA A 98 -4.69 -3.23 7.42
N ASP A 99 -5.63 -3.01 6.50
CA ASP A 99 -6.16 -4.05 5.61
C ASP A 99 -5.07 -4.62 4.71
N GLU A 100 -4.22 -3.77 4.13
CA GLU A 100 -3.09 -4.21 3.31
C GLU A 100 -2.04 -4.99 4.13
N ALA A 101 -1.76 -4.56 5.36
CA ALA A 101 -0.86 -5.29 6.25
C ALA A 101 -1.41 -6.66 6.64
N ASN A 102 -2.73 -6.77 6.81
CA ASN A 102 -3.40 -8.01 7.17
C ASN A 102 -3.68 -8.92 5.97
N GLU A 103 -3.57 -8.43 4.73
CA GLU A 103 -3.89 -9.21 3.53
C GLU A 103 -3.11 -10.54 3.49
N LEU A 104 -1.83 -10.51 3.83
CA LEU A 104 -1.00 -11.72 3.86
C LEU A 104 -1.50 -12.71 4.92
N THR A 105 -1.82 -12.23 6.11
CA THR A 105 -2.33 -13.07 7.21
C THR A 105 -3.66 -13.72 6.84
N ALA A 106 -4.55 -12.99 6.17
CA ALA A 106 -5.83 -13.51 5.71
C ALA A 106 -5.70 -14.59 4.63
N LYS A 107 -4.56 -14.67 3.95
CA LYS A 107 -4.27 -15.70 2.93
C LYS A 107 -3.70 -17.00 3.48
N TYR A 108 -3.26 -17.03 4.74
CA TYR A 108 -2.81 -18.26 5.41
C TYR A 108 -4.00 -19.05 6.01
N ALA A 109 -5.01 -19.32 5.19
CA ALA A 109 -6.23 -19.96 5.67
C ALA A 109 -6.11 -21.49 5.75
N THR A 110 -5.25 -22.12 4.96
CA THR A 110 -5.14 -23.57 4.88
C THR A 110 -3.74 -24.04 5.29
N GLN A 111 -3.67 -24.97 6.24
CA GLN A 111 -2.39 -25.56 6.65
C GLN A 111 -1.68 -26.21 5.47
N GLY A 112 -0.40 -25.87 5.27
CA GLY A 112 0.44 -26.44 4.20
C GLY A 112 0.29 -25.75 2.85
N SER A 113 -0.56 -24.74 2.71
CA SER A 113 -0.63 -23.94 1.50
C SER A 113 0.58 -23.00 1.36
N ILE A 114 0.79 -22.54 0.13
CA ILE A 114 1.82 -21.57 -0.22
C ILE A 114 1.16 -20.29 -0.68
N VAL A 115 1.58 -19.15 -0.11
CA VAL A 115 1.14 -17.85 -0.59
C VAL A 115 2.17 -17.29 -1.58
N TYR A 116 1.71 -16.85 -2.74
CA TYR A 116 2.55 -16.24 -3.77
C TYR A 116 1.94 -14.93 -4.26
N GLN A 117 2.77 -14.08 -4.89
CA GLN A 117 2.29 -12.85 -5.50
C GLN A 117 1.60 -13.18 -6.83
N GLY A 118 0.30 -13.01 -6.89
CA GLY A 118 -0.48 -13.02 -8.14
C GLY A 118 -0.34 -11.72 -8.93
N ALA A 119 -1.15 -11.54 -9.96
CA ALA A 119 -1.08 -10.36 -10.83
C ALA A 119 -1.35 -9.03 -10.08
N SER A 120 -2.18 -9.03 -9.05
CA SER A 120 -2.58 -7.82 -8.32
C SER A 120 -2.67 -8.00 -6.81
N THR A 121 -2.77 -9.23 -6.31
CA THR A 121 -2.95 -9.54 -4.88
C THR A 121 -2.13 -10.76 -4.52
N PHE A 122 -1.94 -10.99 -3.21
CA PHE A 122 -1.48 -12.29 -2.72
C PHE A 122 -2.52 -13.36 -3.03
N THR A 123 -2.05 -14.52 -3.48
CA THR A 123 -2.89 -15.66 -3.85
C THR A 123 -2.40 -16.90 -3.12
N GLU A 124 -3.33 -17.71 -2.61
CA GLU A 124 -3.03 -18.99 -1.97
C GLU A 124 -2.99 -20.10 -3.02
N LEU A 125 -1.92 -20.87 -3.02
CA LEU A 125 -1.85 -22.17 -3.67
C LEU A 125 -2.12 -23.23 -2.60
N GLY A 126 -3.27 -23.87 -2.65
CA GLY A 126 -3.65 -24.92 -1.72
C GLY A 126 -2.68 -26.13 -1.80
N ILE A 127 -2.81 -27.03 -0.83
CA ILE A 127 -2.05 -28.28 -0.83
C ILE A 127 -2.33 -29.06 -2.11
N GLY A 128 -1.27 -29.42 -2.83
CA GLY A 128 -1.37 -30.25 -4.03
C GLY A 128 -1.63 -31.73 -3.72
N THR A 129 -1.83 -32.50 -4.76
CA THR A 129 -1.94 -33.96 -4.67
C THR A 129 -0.60 -34.57 -4.22
N SER A 130 -0.65 -35.53 -3.30
CA SER A 130 0.55 -36.24 -2.83
C SER A 130 1.32 -36.81 -3.98
N GLY A 131 2.63 -36.60 -4.00
CA GLY A 131 3.54 -37.04 -5.06
C GLY A 131 3.64 -36.09 -6.26
N TYR A 132 2.92 -34.96 -6.24
CA TYR A 132 3.04 -33.93 -7.26
C TYR A 132 4.00 -32.83 -6.78
N PRO A 133 5.13 -32.60 -7.44
CA PRO A 133 6.03 -31.49 -7.09
C PRO A 133 5.43 -30.16 -7.47
N LEU A 134 5.91 -29.13 -6.78
CA LEU A 134 5.66 -27.75 -7.16
C LEU A 134 6.48 -27.43 -8.42
N VAL A 135 5.83 -26.97 -9.45
CA VAL A 135 6.46 -26.61 -10.73
C VAL A 135 6.19 -25.15 -11.08
N ALA A 136 7.06 -24.56 -11.90
CA ALA A 136 6.83 -23.25 -12.48
C ALA A 136 5.76 -23.35 -13.57
N GLY A 137 4.63 -22.69 -13.38
CA GLY A 137 3.64 -22.48 -14.43
C GLY A 137 3.91 -21.21 -15.23
N ALA A 138 3.20 -21.01 -16.33
CA ALA A 138 3.39 -19.85 -17.20
C ALA A 138 3.06 -18.49 -16.51
N SER A 139 2.14 -18.48 -15.56
CA SER A 139 1.69 -17.28 -14.84
C SER A 139 1.59 -17.45 -13.33
N ALA A 140 1.67 -18.67 -12.82
CA ALA A 140 1.56 -18.98 -11.40
C ALA A 140 2.26 -20.32 -11.10
N PRO A 141 2.77 -20.52 -9.85
CA PRO A 141 3.21 -21.83 -9.42
C PRO A 141 2.02 -22.81 -9.41
N ALA A 142 2.29 -24.08 -9.69
CA ALA A 142 1.28 -25.14 -9.68
C ALA A 142 1.89 -26.47 -9.21
N TYR A 143 1.03 -27.36 -8.68
CA TYR A 143 1.42 -28.75 -8.49
C TYR A 143 1.11 -29.52 -9.77
N SER A 144 2.06 -30.30 -10.27
CA SER A 144 1.90 -31.05 -11.49
C SER A 144 2.62 -32.41 -11.43
N GLN A 145 2.06 -33.41 -12.09
CA GLN A 145 2.75 -34.68 -12.25
C GLN A 145 3.99 -34.45 -13.10
N LEU A 146 5.12 -35.04 -12.67
CA LEU A 146 6.32 -35.11 -13.51
C LEU A 146 6.06 -36.10 -14.65
N THR A 147 6.17 -35.61 -15.86
CA THR A 147 6.15 -36.45 -17.06
C THR A 147 7.60 -36.79 -17.47
N ALA A 148 7.78 -37.83 -18.27
CA ALA A 148 9.11 -38.24 -18.76
C ALA A 148 9.86 -37.09 -19.46
N THR A 149 9.12 -36.18 -20.11
CA THR A 149 9.69 -34.98 -20.75
C THR A 149 10.07 -33.87 -19.73
N GLY A 150 9.55 -33.90 -18.51
CA GLY A 150 9.88 -32.96 -17.44
C GLY A 150 11.04 -33.41 -16.54
N ILE A 151 11.54 -34.62 -16.74
CA ILE A 151 12.68 -35.17 -16.00
C ILE A 151 13.88 -35.21 -16.96
N ALA A 152 14.95 -34.47 -16.60
CA ALA A 152 16.16 -34.50 -17.39
C ALA A 152 16.69 -35.97 -17.49
N ASP A 153 17.12 -36.36 -18.68
CA ASP A 153 17.70 -37.68 -18.91
C ASP A 153 18.90 -37.91 -17.96
N GLY A 154 18.88 -39.00 -17.21
CA GLY A 154 19.87 -39.31 -16.17
C GLY A 154 19.51 -38.82 -14.75
N ALA A 155 18.35 -38.18 -14.54
CA ALA A 155 17.92 -37.74 -13.20
C ALA A 155 17.26 -38.85 -12.38
N VAL A 156 16.97 -40.02 -12.99
CA VAL A 156 16.40 -41.19 -12.32
C VAL A 156 17.35 -42.37 -12.61
N THR A 157 18.10 -42.79 -11.59
CA THR A 157 18.93 -44.00 -11.59
C THR A 157 18.33 -45.04 -10.65
#